data_c18f309c2cb0e1fcb620f847cc62d4ef
#
_entry.id   c18f309c2cb0e1fcb620f847cc62d4ef
#
_cell.length_a   1.000
_cell.length_b   1.000
_cell.length_c   1.000
_cell.angle_alpha   90.00
_cell.angle_beta   90.00
_cell.angle_gamma   90.00
#
_symmetry.space_group_name_H-M   'P 1'
#
loop_
_entity.id
_entity.type
_entity.pdbx_description
1 polymer ?
#
loop_
_entity_poly.entity_id
_entity_poly.type
_entity_poly.pdbx_seq_one_letter_code
_entity_poly.pdbx_strand_id
1 'polypeptide(L)'
;MTSSQSQHTRKAFTAKLLAGIGGFAAAALSIGLSLYEARTAGEVVSVSPGASVDSGQWSVTLYSAKMASEMPDGSRIPEGRKAVIVEAALENLTAESSNLYRKTVRPDFAEVPEPQFYLTRDRTVLWDLQPLMPEKIEIAWQVPASQQLPEKLSFAIAGTIYKAKDNLYAAPGWFPSSDVAKVELPLLKSEAGR
;
A
#
# COMPACT_ATOMS: atom_id res chain seq x y z
N MET A 1 -49.41 57.35 -8.69
CA MET A 1 -48.44 56.55 -9.47
C MET A 1 -47.23 56.19 -8.63
N THR A 2 -47.36 55.25 -7.65
CA THR A 2 -46.22 54.93 -6.72
C THR A 2 -46.23 53.48 -6.25
N SER A 3 -46.81 52.49 -6.95
CA SER A 3 -46.86 51.10 -6.47
C SER A 3 -46.00 50.12 -7.27
N SER A 4 -45.34 50.52 -8.35
CA SER A 4 -44.57 49.63 -9.22
C SER A 4 -43.10 49.41 -8.81
N GLN A 5 -42.47 50.33 -8.12
CA GLN A 5 -41.05 50.24 -7.73
C GLN A 5 -40.79 49.30 -6.54
N SER A 6 -41.76 49.12 -5.65
CA SER A 6 -41.57 48.28 -4.44
C SER A 6 -41.60 46.77 -4.74
N GLN A 7 -42.25 46.36 -5.81
CA GLN A 7 -42.32 44.93 -6.19
C GLN A 7 -41.04 44.43 -6.91
N HIS A 8 -40.37 45.31 -7.67
CA HIS A 8 -39.12 44.94 -8.34
C HIS A 8 -37.93 44.74 -7.36
N THR A 9 -37.84 45.58 -6.32
CA THR A 9 -36.81 45.45 -5.30
C THR A 9 -36.99 44.24 -4.42
N ARG A 10 -38.22 43.83 -4.10
CA ARG A 10 -38.48 42.59 -3.31
C ARG A 10 -38.16 41.33 -4.08
N LYS A 11 -38.47 41.27 -5.38
CA LYS A 11 -38.14 40.11 -6.29
C LYS A 11 -36.62 39.98 -6.47
N ALA A 12 -35.88 41.08 -6.58
CA ALA A 12 -34.44 41.05 -6.75
C ALA A 12 -33.73 40.66 -5.43
N PHE A 13 -34.27 41.02 -4.27
CA PHE A 13 -33.72 40.62 -2.97
C PHE A 13 -33.94 39.15 -2.68
N THR A 14 -35.15 38.63 -2.91
CA THR A 14 -35.44 37.17 -2.78
C THR A 14 -34.62 36.30 -3.73
N ALA A 15 -34.42 36.74 -4.97
CA ALA A 15 -33.58 36.01 -5.93
C ALA A 15 -32.10 35.97 -5.51
N LYS A 16 -31.55 37.06 -4.95
CA LYS A 16 -30.19 37.09 -4.39
C LYS A 16 -30.04 36.24 -3.14
N LEU A 17 -31.05 36.19 -2.29
CA LEU A 17 -31.07 35.39 -1.07
C LEU A 17 -31.15 33.89 -1.42
N LEU A 18 -31.97 33.47 -2.37
CA LEU A 18 -32.06 32.12 -2.88
C LEU A 18 -30.76 31.66 -3.59
N ALA A 19 -30.12 32.53 -4.35
CA ALA A 19 -28.84 32.25 -4.98
C ALA A 19 -27.71 32.08 -3.94
N GLY A 20 -27.73 32.88 -2.88
CA GLY A 20 -26.77 32.76 -1.76
C GLY A 20 -26.93 31.44 -1.00
N ILE A 21 -28.17 31.05 -0.67
CA ILE A 21 -28.45 29.78 0.03
C ILE A 21 -28.09 28.57 -0.85
N GLY A 22 -28.40 28.62 -2.14
CA GLY A 22 -28.04 27.54 -3.09
C GLY A 22 -26.54 27.38 -3.25
N GLY A 23 -25.78 28.50 -3.29
CA GLY A 23 -24.31 28.47 -3.35
C GLY A 23 -23.68 27.91 -2.09
N PHE A 24 -24.22 28.26 -0.92
CA PHE A 24 -23.72 27.75 0.37
C PHE A 24 -24.01 26.25 0.54
N ALA A 25 -25.19 25.79 0.14
CA ALA A 25 -25.56 24.36 0.16
C ALA A 25 -24.68 23.54 -0.79
N ALA A 26 -24.40 24.04 -1.99
CA ALA A 26 -23.51 23.38 -2.93
C ALA A 26 -22.08 23.29 -2.43
N ALA A 27 -21.56 24.37 -1.82
CA ALA A 27 -20.23 24.38 -1.23
C ALA A 27 -20.14 23.41 -0.03
N ALA A 28 -21.15 23.39 0.85
CA ALA A 28 -21.19 22.48 1.99
C ALA A 28 -21.27 21.00 1.55
N LEU A 29 -22.05 20.69 0.50
CA LEU A 29 -22.11 19.35 -0.09
C LEU A 29 -20.76 18.96 -0.71
N SER A 30 -20.12 19.86 -1.45
CA SER A 30 -18.81 19.58 -2.07
C SER A 30 -17.73 19.32 -1.01
N ILE A 31 -17.68 20.13 0.04
CA ILE A 31 -16.75 19.94 1.16
C ILE A 31 -17.08 18.63 1.91
N GLY A 32 -18.36 18.37 2.15
CA GLY A 32 -18.82 17.13 2.80
C GLY A 32 -18.44 15.87 2.01
N LEU A 33 -18.62 15.88 0.68
CA LEU A 33 -18.18 14.78 -0.19
C LEU A 33 -16.65 14.63 -0.18
N SER A 34 -15.91 15.72 -0.31
CA SER A 34 -14.45 15.67 -0.29
C SER A 34 -13.90 15.15 1.05
N LEU A 35 -14.52 15.51 2.18
CA LEU A 35 -14.16 14.97 3.50
C LEU A 35 -14.55 13.50 3.65
N TYR A 36 -15.69 13.09 3.09
CA TYR A 36 -16.12 11.69 3.08
C TYR A 36 -15.17 10.84 2.23
N GLU A 37 -14.85 11.29 1.02
CA GLU A 37 -13.88 10.63 0.15
C GLU A 37 -12.47 10.56 0.77
N ALA A 38 -12.03 11.64 1.43
CA ALA A 38 -10.75 11.65 2.14
C ALA A 38 -10.72 10.69 3.34
N ARG A 39 -11.85 10.51 4.04
CA ARG A 39 -11.97 9.53 5.13
C ARG A 39 -11.98 8.09 4.61
N THR A 40 -12.72 7.81 3.55
CA THR A 40 -12.80 6.47 2.96
C THR A 40 -11.56 6.08 2.17
N ALA A 41 -10.86 7.06 1.54
CA ALA A 41 -9.58 6.83 0.89
C ALA A 41 -8.42 6.55 1.87
N GLY A 42 -8.60 6.80 3.17
CA GLY A 42 -7.59 6.58 4.21
C GLY A 42 -7.75 5.28 5.01
N GLU A 43 -8.83 4.55 4.81
CA GLU A 43 -9.07 3.31 5.55
C GLU A 43 -8.38 2.14 4.84
N VAL A 44 -7.16 1.82 5.30
CA VAL A 44 -6.40 0.67 4.80
C VAL A 44 -7.13 -0.60 5.20
N VAL A 45 -7.58 -1.38 4.23
CA VAL A 45 -8.37 -2.59 4.46
C VAL A 45 -7.52 -3.66 5.13
N SER A 46 -7.99 -4.21 6.25
CA SER A 46 -7.34 -5.36 6.88
C SER A 46 -7.69 -6.64 6.11
N VAL A 47 -6.67 -7.36 5.66
CA VAL A 47 -6.81 -8.56 4.82
C VAL A 47 -6.23 -9.76 5.55
N SER A 48 -6.88 -10.91 5.43
CA SER A 48 -6.42 -12.16 6.04
C SER A 48 -5.19 -12.73 5.31
N PRO A 49 -4.29 -13.44 6.03
CA PRO A 49 -3.22 -14.20 5.40
C PRO A 49 -3.73 -15.12 4.29
N GLY A 50 -3.01 -15.20 3.18
CA GLY A 50 -3.37 -16.01 2.02
C GLY A 50 -4.36 -15.37 1.05
N ALA A 51 -4.92 -14.20 1.36
CA ALA A 51 -5.73 -13.45 0.41
C ALA A 51 -4.85 -12.60 -0.50
N SER A 52 -5.18 -12.61 -1.79
CA SER A 52 -4.49 -11.80 -2.80
C SER A 52 -4.96 -10.35 -2.74
N VAL A 53 -4.02 -9.43 -2.85
CA VAL A 53 -4.24 -7.98 -2.84
C VAL A 53 -3.71 -7.39 -4.15
N ASP A 54 -4.59 -6.74 -4.90
CA ASP A 54 -4.20 -5.93 -6.06
C ASP A 54 -3.65 -4.59 -5.57
N SER A 55 -2.37 -4.33 -5.84
CA SER A 55 -1.68 -3.09 -5.49
C SER A 55 -1.44 -2.17 -6.69
N GLY A 56 -2.08 -2.46 -7.82
CA GLY A 56 -1.95 -1.75 -9.09
C GLY A 56 -0.97 -2.44 -10.03
N GLN A 57 0.33 -2.26 -9.85
CA GLN A 57 1.34 -2.97 -10.66
C GLN A 57 1.48 -4.44 -10.25
N TRP A 58 1.21 -4.77 -8.98
CA TRP A 58 1.51 -6.06 -8.37
C TRP A 58 0.27 -6.70 -7.75
N SER A 59 0.11 -8.01 -7.91
CA SER A 59 -0.72 -8.81 -7.04
C SER A 59 0.16 -9.42 -5.95
N VAL A 60 -0.21 -9.23 -4.68
CA VAL A 60 0.57 -9.62 -3.51
C VAL A 60 -0.25 -10.52 -2.61
N THR A 61 0.30 -11.66 -2.22
CA THR A 61 -0.29 -12.55 -1.22
C THR A 61 0.74 -12.86 -0.17
N LEU A 62 0.45 -12.58 1.11
CA LEU A 62 1.32 -12.93 2.25
C LEU A 62 0.75 -14.14 2.98
N TYR A 63 1.59 -15.16 3.22
CA TYR A 63 1.15 -16.42 3.82
C TYR A 63 1.56 -16.58 5.27
N SER A 64 2.84 -16.44 5.57
CA SER A 64 3.40 -16.69 6.90
C SER A 64 4.62 -15.81 7.16
N ALA A 65 4.95 -15.63 8.45
CA ALA A 65 6.17 -14.96 8.89
C ALA A 65 6.93 -15.84 9.88
N LYS A 66 8.25 -15.98 9.71
CA LYS A 66 9.11 -16.74 10.60
C LYS A 66 10.38 -15.98 10.94
N MET A 67 10.94 -16.24 12.13
CA MET A 67 12.30 -15.85 12.46
C MET A 67 13.26 -16.94 11.96
N ALA A 68 14.41 -16.54 11.43
CA ALA A 68 15.44 -17.45 10.96
C ALA A 68 16.84 -16.99 11.35
N SER A 69 17.75 -17.96 11.48
CA SER A 69 19.18 -17.78 11.72
C SER A 69 20.01 -17.81 10.43
N GLU A 70 19.38 -18.15 9.31
CA GLU A 70 19.98 -18.20 7.97
C GLU A 70 19.06 -17.48 6.98
N MET A 71 19.65 -16.98 5.90
CA MET A 71 18.89 -16.39 4.80
C MET A 71 18.25 -17.49 3.92
N PRO A 72 17.24 -17.19 3.08
CA PRO A 72 16.59 -18.17 2.24
C PRO A 72 17.53 -18.94 1.30
N ASP A 73 18.61 -18.31 0.86
CA ASP A 73 19.66 -18.93 0.02
C ASP A 73 20.67 -19.80 0.78
N GLY A 74 20.48 -19.93 2.12
CA GLY A 74 21.40 -20.64 2.99
C GLY A 74 22.62 -19.83 3.43
N SER A 75 22.72 -18.57 3.03
CA SER A 75 23.81 -17.70 3.48
C SER A 75 23.66 -17.36 4.96
N ARG A 76 24.82 -17.19 5.62
CA ARG A 76 24.86 -16.86 7.04
C ARG A 76 24.44 -15.40 7.26
N ILE A 77 23.65 -15.21 8.29
CA ILE A 77 23.32 -13.87 8.80
C ILE A 77 24.52 -13.36 9.62
N PRO A 78 24.93 -12.08 9.49
CA PRO A 78 26.00 -11.51 10.29
C PRO A 78 25.72 -11.66 11.81
N GLU A 79 26.79 -11.80 12.59
CA GLU A 79 26.71 -11.87 14.05
C GLU A 79 25.96 -10.65 14.62
N GLY A 80 25.13 -10.88 15.65
CA GLY A 80 24.28 -9.84 16.23
C GLY A 80 23.02 -9.51 15.43
N ARG A 81 22.74 -10.24 14.34
CA ARG A 81 21.52 -10.10 13.53
C ARG A 81 20.71 -11.40 13.47
N LYS A 82 19.44 -11.26 13.10
CA LYS A 82 18.50 -12.34 12.79
C LYS A 82 17.67 -11.93 11.57
N ALA A 83 17.06 -12.86 10.88
CA ALA A 83 16.14 -12.56 9.80
C ALA A 83 14.67 -12.71 10.22
N VAL A 84 13.84 -11.82 9.72
CA VAL A 84 12.41 -12.02 9.59
C VAL A 84 12.15 -12.38 8.14
N ILE A 85 11.60 -13.56 7.90
CA ILE A 85 11.31 -14.08 6.56
C ILE A 85 9.79 -14.19 6.42
N VAL A 86 9.25 -13.59 5.37
CA VAL A 86 7.83 -13.67 5.00
C VAL A 86 7.71 -14.49 3.73
N GLU A 87 6.93 -15.56 3.79
CA GLU A 87 6.53 -16.34 2.64
C GLU A 87 5.39 -15.63 1.92
N ALA A 88 5.53 -15.41 0.61
CA ALA A 88 4.59 -14.65 -0.18
C ALA A 88 4.46 -15.21 -1.61
N ALA A 89 3.42 -14.77 -2.32
CA ALA A 89 3.37 -14.81 -3.77
C ALA A 89 3.33 -13.38 -4.32
N LEU A 90 4.01 -13.19 -5.42
CA LEU A 90 4.06 -11.90 -6.12
C LEU A 90 3.86 -12.15 -7.62
N GLU A 91 2.96 -11.38 -8.21
CA GLU A 91 2.66 -11.42 -9.63
C GLU A 91 2.75 -10.01 -10.23
N ASN A 92 3.39 -9.90 -11.37
CA ASN A 92 3.45 -8.67 -12.14
C ASN A 92 2.22 -8.57 -13.04
N LEU A 93 1.31 -7.65 -12.75
CA LEU A 93 0.05 -7.45 -13.48
C LEU A 93 0.21 -6.63 -14.76
N THR A 94 1.43 -6.24 -15.11
CA THR A 94 1.71 -5.42 -16.30
C THR A 94 2.16 -6.26 -17.49
N ALA A 95 2.30 -5.63 -18.65
CA ALA A 95 2.75 -6.28 -19.88
C ALA A 95 4.29 -6.31 -20.03
N GLU A 96 5.03 -5.70 -19.12
CA GLU A 96 6.49 -5.58 -19.17
C GLU A 96 7.14 -6.17 -17.92
N SER A 97 8.31 -6.81 -18.07
CA SER A 97 9.08 -7.28 -16.93
C SER A 97 9.50 -6.12 -16.03
N SER A 98 9.49 -6.33 -14.72
CA SER A 98 9.78 -5.26 -13.76
C SER A 98 10.42 -5.79 -12.48
N ASN A 99 11.24 -4.93 -11.85
CA ASN A 99 11.86 -5.16 -10.55
C ASN A 99 11.47 -4.11 -9.50
N LEU A 100 10.42 -3.33 -9.75
CA LEU A 100 9.98 -2.23 -8.89
C LEU A 100 9.15 -2.69 -7.67
N TYR A 101 9.25 -3.95 -7.29
CA TYR A 101 8.49 -4.58 -6.19
C TYR A 101 9.08 -4.35 -4.79
N ARG A 102 10.31 -3.85 -4.66
CA ARG A 102 11.05 -3.80 -3.38
C ARG A 102 10.33 -3.05 -2.25
N LYS A 103 9.49 -2.09 -2.57
CA LYS A 103 8.74 -1.28 -1.62
C LYS A 103 7.26 -1.66 -1.48
N THR A 104 6.85 -2.74 -2.15
CA THR A 104 5.44 -3.16 -2.17
C THR A 104 4.97 -3.70 -0.82
N VAL A 105 5.86 -4.40 -0.08
CA VAL A 105 5.55 -4.93 1.25
C VAL A 105 6.42 -4.20 2.28
N ARG A 106 5.78 -3.56 3.25
CA ARG A 106 6.45 -2.79 4.31
C ARG A 106 6.03 -3.30 5.68
N PRO A 107 6.96 -3.82 6.47
CA PRO A 107 6.66 -4.22 7.84
C PRO A 107 6.50 -3.00 8.77
N ASP A 108 5.67 -3.17 9.79
CA ASP A 108 5.44 -2.18 10.86
C ASP A 108 6.30 -2.54 12.09
N PHE A 109 7.62 -2.51 11.94
CA PHE A 109 8.56 -2.62 13.05
C PHE A 109 9.72 -1.63 12.87
N ALA A 110 10.30 -1.21 14.01
CA ALA A 110 11.36 -0.20 14.01
C ALA A 110 12.61 -0.68 13.28
N GLU A 111 13.37 0.25 12.71
CA GLU A 111 14.65 0.00 12.03
C GLU A 111 14.56 -1.04 10.92
N VAL A 112 13.71 -0.79 9.94
CA VAL A 112 13.50 -1.70 8.80
C VAL A 112 14.59 -1.49 7.77
N PRO A 113 15.53 -2.43 7.59
CA PRO A 113 16.46 -2.41 6.48
C PRO A 113 15.74 -2.71 5.17
N GLU A 114 16.41 -2.49 4.04
CA GLU A 114 15.87 -2.92 2.75
C GLU A 114 15.74 -4.44 2.70
N PRO A 115 14.58 -4.96 2.24
CA PRO A 115 14.36 -6.39 2.12
C PRO A 115 15.15 -6.99 0.96
N GLN A 116 15.47 -8.27 1.11
CA GLN A 116 15.93 -9.11 0.01
C GLN A 116 14.82 -10.08 -0.38
N PHE A 117 14.63 -10.28 -1.68
CA PHE A 117 13.61 -11.14 -2.24
C PHE A 117 14.24 -12.36 -2.87
N TYR A 118 13.72 -13.52 -2.55
CA TYR A 118 14.23 -14.81 -3.02
C TYR A 118 13.12 -15.61 -3.70
N LEU A 119 13.43 -16.28 -4.78
CA LEU A 119 12.55 -17.28 -5.37
C LEU A 119 12.54 -18.53 -4.50
N THR A 120 11.37 -19.01 -4.10
CA THR A 120 11.26 -20.21 -3.24
C THR A 120 11.75 -21.48 -3.98
N ARG A 121 11.58 -21.55 -5.30
CA ARG A 121 11.87 -22.74 -6.12
C ARG A 121 13.35 -23.12 -6.15
N ASP A 122 14.25 -22.15 -6.22
CA ASP A 122 15.69 -22.36 -6.38
C ASP A 122 16.54 -21.58 -5.37
N ARG A 123 15.88 -20.85 -4.46
CA ARG A 123 16.49 -20.03 -3.41
C ARG A 123 17.42 -18.93 -3.93
N THR A 124 17.27 -18.53 -5.18
CA THR A 124 18.05 -17.44 -5.76
C THR A 124 17.41 -16.09 -5.50
N VAL A 125 18.22 -15.04 -5.55
CA VAL A 125 17.71 -13.66 -5.44
C VAL A 125 16.81 -13.35 -6.63
N LEU A 126 15.63 -12.81 -6.34
CA LEU A 126 14.70 -12.36 -7.36
C LEU A 126 15.21 -11.07 -8.00
N TRP A 127 15.30 -11.04 -9.32
CA TRP A 127 15.68 -9.87 -10.12
C TRP A 127 14.43 -9.23 -10.75
N ASP A 128 13.99 -9.76 -11.88
CA ASP A 128 12.84 -9.25 -12.62
C ASP A 128 11.70 -10.26 -12.59
N LEU A 129 10.48 -9.77 -12.42
CA LEU A 129 9.26 -10.56 -12.58
C LEU A 129 8.69 -10.38 -13.97
N GLN A 130 8.48 -11.51 -14.64
CA GLN A 130 7.85 -11.58 -15.95
C GLN A 130 6.37 -11.22 -15.84
N PRO A 131 5.77 -10.67 -16.92
CA PRO A 131 4.35 -10.37 -16.97
C PRO A 131 3.47 -11.58 -16.68
N LEU A 132 2.46 -11.41 -15.81
CA LEU A 132 1.39 -12.38 -15.55
C LEU A 132 1.88 -13.79 -15.13
N MET A 133 3.07 -13.84 -14.53
CA MET A 133 3.64 -15.07 -13.98
C MET A 133 3.78 -14.94 -12.47
N PRO A 134 2.87 -15.57 -11.70
CA PRO A 134 2.98 -15.56 -10.25
C PRO A 134 4.16 -16.39 -9.78
N GLU A 135 4.98 -15.83 -8.90
CA GLU A 135 6.12 -16.50 -8.28
C GLU A 135 5.93 -16.61 -6.77
N LYS A 136 6.25 -17.78 -6.23
CA LYS A 136 6.40 -17.93 -4.77
C LYS A 136 7.76 -17.42 -4.35
N ILE A 137 7.76 -16.55 -3.35
CA ILE A 137 8.93 -15.84 -2.90
C ILE A 137 9.06 -15.87 -1.38
N GLU A 138 10.27 -15.66 -0.90
CA GLU A 138 10.55 -15.32 0.48
C GLU A 138 11.14 -13.91 0.54
N ILE A 139 10.53 -13.04 1.36
CA ILE A 139 10.99 -11.68 1.60
C ILE A 139 11.72 -11.67 2.95
N ALA A 140 13.00 -11.31 2.95
CA ALA A 140 13.83 -11.38 4.15
C ALA A 140 14.31 -9.99 4.58
N TRP A 141 14.10 -9.66 5.86
CA TRP A 141 14.64 -8.47 6.54
C TRP A 141 15.63 -8.89 7.60
N GLN A 142 16.85 -8.37 7.55
CA GLN A 142 17.82 -8.58 8.59
C GLN A 142 17.66 -7.52 9.69
N VAL A 143 17.26 -7.92 10.88
CA VAL A 143 17.06 -7.03 12.03
C VAL A 143 18.08 -7.30 13.13
N PRO A 144 18.36 -6.35 14.05
CA PRO A 144 19.22 -6.62 15.20
C PRO A 144 18.69 -7.80 16.03
N ALA A 145 19.57 -8.69 16.49
CA ALA A 145 19.18 -9.84 17.32
C ALA A 145 18.52 -9.41 18.64
N SER A 146 18.92 -8.25 19.17
CA SER A 146 18.37 -7.63 20.37
C SER A 146 16.97 -7.04 20.18
N GLN A 147 16.54 -6.79 18.94
CA GLN A 147 15.23 -6.21 18.66
C GLN A 147 14.12 -7.18 19.08
N GLN A 148 13.28 -6.74 20.00
CA GLN A 148 12.10 -7.49 20.39
C GLN A 148 11.02 -7.28 19.32
N LEU A 149 10.54 -8.37 18.76
CA LEU A 149 9.46 -8.37 17.79
C LEU A 149 8.18 -8.87 18.45
N PRO A 150 7.01 -8.30 18.11
CA PRO A 150 5.74 -8.78 18.64
C PRO A 150 5.41 -10.18 18.10
N GLU A 151 4.49 -10.87 18.77
CA GLU A 151 4.02 -12.20 18.34
C GLU A 151 3.27 -12.18 17.01
N LYS A 152 2.72 -11.03 16.64
CA LYS A 152 2.10 -10.78 15.33
C LYS A 152 2.79 -9.60 14.68
N LEU A 153 3.22 -9.79 13.46
CA LEU A 153 3.79 -8.73 12.62
C LEU A 153 2.74 -8.18 11.69
N SER A 154 2.73 -6.88 11.55
CA SER A 154 1.86 -6.17 10.64
C SER A 154 2.65 -5.72 9.40
N PHE A 155 2.06 -5.94 8.23
CA PHE A 155 2.64 -5.56 6.94
C PHE A 155 1.65 -4.70 6.17
N ALA A 156 2.09 -3.52 5.75
CA ALA A 156 1.35 -2.69 4.81
C ALA A 156 1.70 -3.09 3.38
N ILE A 157 0.69 -3.20 2.52
CA ILE A 157 0.86 -3.38 1.08
C ILE A 157 0.69 -2.03 0.42
N ALA A 158 1.79 -1.51 -0.13
CA ALA A 158 1.83 -0.21 -0.79
C ALA A 158 1.17 -0.28 -2.16
N GLY A 159 0.27 0.65 -2.43
CA GLY A 159 -0.36 0.79 -3.73
C GLY A 159 0.55 1.47 -4.76
N THR A 160 0.26 1.22 -6.01
CA THR A 160 0.85 1.91 -7.15
C THR A 160 -0.23 2.35 -8.13
N ILE A 161 0.01 3.45 -8.83
CA ILE A 161 -0.90 3.98 -9.84
C ILE A 161 -0.14 4.25 -11.15
N TYR A 162 -0.71 3.81 -12.26
CA TYR A 162 -0.18 4.14 -13.57
C TYR A 162 -0.58 5.55 -13.98
N LYS A 163 0.41 6.36 -14.38
CA LYS A 163 0.19 7.68 -14.97
C LYS A 163 0.67 7.65 -16.41
N ALA A 164 -0.22 7.97 -17.35
CA ALA A 164 0.14 8.08 -18.76
C ALA A 164 1.14 9.22 -19.03
N LYS A 165 1.16 10.21 -18.13
CA LYS A 165 2.09 11.33 -18.17
C LYS A 165 2.36 11.78 -16.72
N ASP A 166 3.60 11.71 -16.31
CA ASP A 166 4.05 12.29 -15.04
C ASP A 166 4.31 13.79 -15.20
N ASN A 167 4.03 14.56 -14.12
CA ASN A 167 4.19 16.02 -14.15
C ASN A 167 5.66 16.46 -14.15
N LEU A 168 6.58 15.61 -13.69
CA LEU A 168 8.00 15.95 -13.57
C LEU A 168 8.77 15.55 -14.84
N TYR A 169 8.55 14.33 -15.33
CA TYR A 169 9.33 13.77 -16.46
C TYR A 169 8.54 13.74 -17.78
N ALA A 170 7.25 14.07 -17.76
CA ALA A 170 6.34 13.98 -18.89
C ALA A 170 6.29 12.59 -19.58
N ALA A 171 6.70 11.54 -18.86
CA ALA A 171 6.76 10.17 -19.31
C ALA A 171 5.68 9.31 -18.60
N PRO A 172 5.22 8.22 -19.24
CA PRO A 172 4.36 7.24 -18.58
C PRO A 172 5.13 6.43 -17.56
N GLY A 173 4.43 5.92 -16.53
CA GLY A 173 5.06 5.05 -15.53
C GLY A 173 4.15 4.71 -14.37
N TRP A 174 4.67 3.80 -13.51
CA TRP A 174 4.05 3.42 -12.24
C TRP A 174 4.63 4.25 -11.11
N PHE A 175 3.76 4.83 -10.29
CA PHE A 175 4.12 5.72 -9.20
C PHE A 175 3.53 5.22 -7.88
N PRO A 176 4.22 5.43 -6.75
CA PRO A 176 3.67 5.11 -5.45
C PRO A 176 2.35 5.81 -5.20
N SER A 177 1.41 5.10 -4.57
CA SER A 177 0.15 5.63 -4.03
C SER A 177 0.03 5.29 -2.55
N SER A 178 -1.14 5.54 -1.94
CA SER A 178 -1.43 5.13 -0.57
C SER A 178 -1.41 3.61 -0.42
N ASP A 179 -1.25 3.15 0.83
CA ASP A 179 -1.38 1.73 1.15
C ASP A 179 -2.79 1.24 0.83
N VAL A 180 -2.87 0.06 0.22
CA VAL A 180 -4.15 -0.54 -0.21
C VAL A 180 -4.65 -1.58 0.78
N ALA A 181 -3.73 -2.22 1.52
CA ALA A 181 -4.11 -3.23 2.50
C ALA A 181 -3.09 -3.33 3.65
N LYS A 182 -3.55 -3.92 4.74
CA LYS A 182 -2.74 -4.32 5.90
C LYS A 182 -2.97 -5.80 6.16
N VAL A 183 -1.90 -6.57 6.35
CA VAL A 183 -1.95 -7.99 6.67
C VAL A 183 -1.23 -8.24 7.98
N GLU A 184 -1.85 -8.96 8.91
CA GLU A 184 -1.22 -9.39 10.15
C GLU A 184 -0.84 -10.87 10.07
N LEU A 185 0.44 -11.18 10.30
CA LEU A 185 0.97 -12.53 10.29
C LEU A 185 1.47 -12.91 11.69
N PRO A 186 1.09 -14.08 12.21
CA PRO A 186 1.73 -14.61 13.40
C PRO A 186 3.22 -14.87 13.12
N LEU A 187 4.09 -14.45 14.05
CA LEU A 187 5.52 -14.67 13.93
C LEU A 187 5.88 -16.04 14.49
N LEU A 188 6.18 -16.98 13.61
CA LEU A 188 6.65 -18.30 13.99
C LEU A 188 8.11 -18.19 14.46
N LYS A 189 8.38 -18.58 15.70
CA LYS A 189 9.76 -18.73 16.19
C LYS A 189 10.32 -19.97 15.52
N SER A 190 11.42 -19.84 14.78
CA SER A 190 12.17 -21.00 14.33
C SER A 190 12.59 -21.80 15.57
N GLU A 191 12.19 -23.06 15.65
CA GLU A 191 12.84 -23.98 16.56
C GLU A 191 14.30 -24.06 16.09
N ALA A 192 15.22 -23.52 16.90
CA ALA A 192 16.64 -23.73 16.68
C ALA A 192 16.84 -25.24 16.57
N GLY A 193 17.32 -25.71 15.42
CA GLY A 193 17.50 -27.13 15.16
C GLY A 193 18.29 -27.79 16.31
N ARG A 194 17.71 -28.89 16.83
CA ARG A 194 18.39 -29.82 17.68
C ARG A 194 19.49 -30.53 16.92
#